data_b6ddf419ecac7ea10726c31c98d9d5f4
#
_entry.id   b6ddf419ecac7ea10726c31c98d9d5f4
#
_cell.length_a   1.000
_cell.length_b   1.000
_cell.length_c   1.000
_cell.angle_alpha   90.00
_cell.angle_beta   90.00
_cell.angle_gamma   90.00
#
_symmetry.space_group_name_H-M   'P 1'
#
loop_
_entity.id
_entity.type
_entity.pdbx_description
1 polymer ?
#
loop_
_entity_poly.entity_id
_entity_poly.type
_entity_poly.pdbx_seq_one_letter_code
_entity_poly.pdbx_strand_id
1 'polypeptide(L)'
;MDGYARVGKLEKDLELGNGETLYPGLSYGENQLRWGFIRKVYGILAAQIVLTTVVSSVTVLYAPVNDLLRGNSGLLLFLMFLPLLLLWPLHIYQQKHPLNFVFLGLFTLSLSLTVGVSCANTDGRIVLEALILTSSVVCALTGYTFWASKKGKDFSYLGPILFTGLIVLIMTSFMQVGLFNRMYNMPTTPLACFHKLIQIFFVMTMQMMFPVGPTSVAIYGGIAAIIFSGYIVYDTENLIKRFTYDEYIWASVTLYLDILNLFLTILRMLRQGDN
;
A
#
# COMPACT_ATOMS: atom_id res chain seq x y z
N MET A 1 26.76 46.93 25.02
CA MET A 1 26.24 46.93 23.61
C MET A 1 26.44 45.62 22.89
N ASP A 2 27.36 44.74 23.32
CA ASP A 2 27.69 43.49 22.62
C ASP A 2 26.64 42.35 22.78
N GLY A 3 25.77 42.41 23.78
CA GLY A 3 24.75 41.37 23.99
C GLY A 3 23.65 41.37 22.95
N TYR A 4 23.17 42.53 22.57
CA TYR A 4 22.10 42.64 21.55
C TYR A 4 22.58 42.31 20.13
N ALA A 5 23.82 42.59 19.81
CA ALA A 5 24.45 42.23 18.53
C ALA A 5 24.63 40.71 18.42
N ARG A 6 24.89 40.04 19.54
CA ARG A 6 25.05 38.58 19.60
C ARG A 6 23.69 37.85 19.48
N VAL A 7 22.64 38.39 20.12
CA VAL A 7 21.26 37.88 20.01
C VAL A 7 20.75 38.04 18.57
N GLY A 8 20.91 39.23 17.98
CA GLY A 8 20.49 39.46 16.57
C GLY A 8 21.30 38.64 15.54
N LYS A 9 22.55 38.31 15.85
CA LYS A 9 23.34 37.42 15.00
C LYS A 9 22.90 35.96 15.16
N LEU A 10 22.57 35.52 16.39
CA LEU A 10 22.01 34.22 16.66
C LEU A 10 20.62 34.06 16.05
N GLU A 11 19.78 35.10 16.10
CA GLU A 11 18.47 35.11 15.47
C GLU A 11 18.57 35.08 13.94
N LYS A 12 19.53 35.80 13.36
CA LYS A 12 19.82 35.80 11.93
C LYS A 12 20.50 34.51 11.46
N ASP A 13 21.33 33.88 12.29
CA ASP A 13 21.93 32.58 12.04
C ASP A 13 20.89 31.43 12.22
N LEU A 14 19.86 31.64 13.04
CA LEU A 14 18.68 30.77 13.18
C LEU A 14 17.71 30.95 12.00
N GLU A 15 17.54 32.16 11.47
CA GLU A 15 16.76 32.42 10.24
C GLU A 15 17.50 32.01 8.97
N LEU A 16 18.82 32.18 8.94
CA LEU A 16 19.73 31.76 7.85
C LEU A 16 20.36 30.39 8.12
N GLY A 17 19.63 29.52 8.87
CA GLY A 17 20.13 28.18 9.17
C GLY A 17 20.72 27.53 7.93
N ASN A 18 22.05 27.46 7.88
CA ASN A 18 22.85 26.78 6.86
C ASN A 18 22.66 25.24 6.91
N GLY A 19 21.56 24.77 7.51
CA GLY A 19 21.15 23.36 7.51
C GLY A 19 20.33 23.07 6.26
N GLU A 20 20.69 22.01 5.57
CA GLU A 20 19.90 21.48 4.45
C GLU A 20 18.44 21.29 4.86
N THR A 21 17.54 22.13 4.33
CA THR A 21 16.09 22.00 4.54
C THR A 21 15.51 20.89 3.67
N LEU A 22 14.39 20.28 4.10
CA LEU A 22 13.70 19.21 3.39
C LEU A 22 13.21 19.65 2.00
N TYR A 23 12.84 20.92 1.86
CA TYR A 23 12.49 21.53 0.58
C TYR A 23 12.72 23.05 0.63
N PRO A 24 12.87 23.71 -0.54
CA PRO A 24 13.11 25.15 -0.61
C PRO A 24 11.99 25.97 0.03
N GLY A 25 12.31 26.97 0.84
CA GLY A 25 11.37 27.87 1.47
C GLY A 25 10.89 27.42 2.87
N LEU A 26 11.36 26.27 3.38
CA LEU A 26 11.03 25.82 4.73
C LEU A 26 11.91 26.57 5.77
N SER A 27 11.28 27.13 6.83
CA SER A 27 12.02 27.73 7.93
C SER A 27 12.76 26.68 8.77
N TYR A 28 13.82 27.07 9.48
CA TYR A 28 14.60 26.11 10.29
C TYR A 28 13.76 25.45 11.39
N GLY A 29 12.91 26.20 12.07
CA GLY A 29 12.01 25.66 13.11
C GLY A 29 10.99 24.66 12.55
N GLU A 30 10.37 25.00 11.43
CA GLU A 30 9.45 24.10 10.72
C GLU A 30 10.16 22.84 10.20
N ASN A 31 11.41 22.97 9.73
CA ASN A 31 12.21 21.83 9.29
C ASN A 31 12.42 20.81 10.42
N GLN A 32 12.73 21.27 11.63
CA GLN A 32 12.86 20.37 12.80
C GLN A 32 11.55 19.68 13.16
N LEU A 33 10.44 20.41 13.18
CA LEU A 33 9.11 19.85 13.42
C LEU A 33 8.74 18.81 12.36
N ARG A 34 9.01 19.12 11.10
CA ARG A 34 8.76 18.19 9.98
C ARG A 34 9.58 16.91 10.08
N TRP A 35 10.85 17.00 10.45
CA TRP A 35 11.69 15.83 10.71
C TRP A 35 11.17 15.01 11.88
N GLY A 36 10.69 15.64 12.96
CA GLY A 36 10.04 14.96 14.09
C GLY A 36 8.80 14.18 13.65
N PHE A 37 7.95 14.80 12.83
CA PHE A 37 6.76 14.17 12.25
C PHE A 37 7.13 12.97 11.36
N ILE A 38 8.08 13.12 10.43
CA ILE A 38 8.55 12.06 9.55
C ILE A 38 9.08 10.87 10.35
N ARG A 39 9.91 11.10 11.38
CA ARG A 39 10.42 10.04 12.27
C ARG A 39 9.29 9.29 12.97
N LYS A 40 8.26 10.00 13.43
CA LYS A 40 7.08 9.40 14.07
C LYS A 40 6.34 8.50 13.10
N VAL A 41 6.07 8.96 11.88
CA VAL A 41 5.37 8.19 10.84
C VAL A 41 6.17 6.94 10.46
N TYR A 42 7.47 7.05 10.16
CA TYR A 42 8.30 5.90 9.84
C TYR A 42 8.48 4.94 11.02
N GLY A 43 8.46 5.43 12.25
CA GLY A 43 8.47 4.58 13.46
C GLY A 43 7.19 3.73 13.56
N ILE A 44 6.03 4.31 13.31
CA ILE A 44 4.75 3.60 13.27
C ILE A 44 4.73 2.60 12.10
N LEU A 45 5.15 3.02 10.92
CA LEU A 45 5.25 2.18 9.73
C LEU A 45 6.15 0.96 9.98
N ALA A 46 7.31 1.16 10.59
CA ALA A 46 8.22 0.07 10.96
C ALA A 46 7.55 -0.92 11.92
N ALA A 47 6.83 -0.41 12.94
CA ALA A 47 6.08 -1.26 13.86
C ALA A 47 4.99 -2.08 13.16
N GLN A 48 4.26 -1.48 12.19
CA GLN A 48 3.27 -2.18 11.35
C GLN A 48 3.92 -3.29 10.51
N ILE A 49 5.05 -3.01 9.86
CA ILE A 49 5.79 -3.99 9.05
C ILE A 49 6.29 -5.15 9.93
N VAL A 50 6.86 -4.86 11.10
CA VAL A 50 7.30 -5.89 12.05
C VAL A 50 6.13 -6.75 12.51
N LEU A 51 5.00 -6.13 12.91
CA LEU A 51 3.80 -6.85 13.31
C LEU A 51 3.29 -7.74 12.17
N THR A 52 3.25 -7.22 10.94
CA THR A 52 2.84 -7.99 9.75
C THR A 52 3.76 -9.18 9.53
N THR A 53 5.07 -8.99 9.63
CA THR A 53 6.04 -10.08 9.46
C THR A 53 5.85 -11.16 10.51
N VAL A 54 5.68 -10.80 11.79
CA VAL A 54 5.46 -11.75 12.88
C VAL A 54 4.16 -12.52 12.67
N VAL A 55 3.04 -11.84 12.44
CA VAL A 55 1.73 -12.49 12.26
C VAL A 55 1.71 -13.37 11.01
N SER A 56 2.26 -12.89 9.90
CA SER A 56 2.37 -13.69 8.67
C SER A 56 3.24 -14.93 8.86
N SER A 57 4.36 -14.80 9.58
CA SER A 57 5.24 -15.95 9.91
C SER A 57 4.51 -16.98 10.76
N VAL A 58 3.74 -16.55 11.77
CA VAL A 58 2.90 -17.47 12.57
C VAL A 58 1.87 -18.17 11.69
N THR A 59 1.21 -17.44 10.78
CA THR A 59 0.22 -18.02 9.86
C THR A 59 0.83 -19.05 8.91
N VAL A 60 2.06 -18.85 8.47
CA VAL A 60 2.78 -19.79 7.59
C VAL A 60 3.28 -21.01 8.36
N LEU A 61 3.87 -20.83 9.54
CA LEU A 61 4.54 -21.89 10.29
C LEU A 61 3.58 -22.74 11.13
N TYR A 62 2.45 -22.19 11.57
CA TYR A 62 1.51 -22.88 12.44
C TYR A 62 0.31 -23.42 11.65
N ALA A 63 0.42 -24.70 11.27
CA ALA A 63 -0.58 -25.39 10.43
C ALA A 63 -2.03 -25.23 10.91
N PRO A 64 -2.40 -25.32 12.22
CA PRO A 64 -3.78 -25.16 12.66
C PRO A 64 -4.40 -23.79 12.30
N VAL A 65 -3.61 -22.71 12.35
CA VAL A 65 -4.08 -21.37 11.95
C VAL A 65 -4.29 -21.30 10.45
N ASN A 66 -3.36 -21.86 9.67
CA ASN A 66 -3.48 -21.90 8.21
C ASN A 66 -4.68 -22.74 7.76
N ASP A 67 -4.89 -23.91 8.37
CA ASP A 67 -6.02 -24.80 8.06
C ASP A 67 -7.38 -24.18 8.44
N LEU A 68 -7.46 -23.49 9.57
CA LEU A 68 -8.64 -22.73 9.99
C LEU A 68 -8.98 -21.63 8.99
N LEU A 69 -7.98 -20.88 8.54
CA LEU A 69 -8.15 -19.78 7.59
C LEU A 69 -8.55 -20.30 6.21
N ARG A 70 -7.95 -21.40 5.75
CA ARG A 70 -8.26 -22.01 4.44
C ARG A 70 -9.56 -22.81 4.45
N GLY A 71 -9.86 -23.49 5.53
CA GLY A 71 -11.03 -24.37 5.63
C GLY A 71 -12.36 -23.61 5.68
N ASN A 72 -12.33 -22.33 5.99
CA ASN A 72 -13.54 -21.52 6.14
C ASN A 72 -13.54 -20.33 5.15
N SER A 73 -14.19 -20.53 3.99
CA SER A 73 -14.32 -19.50 2.96
C SER A 73 -15.03 -18.24 3.45
N GLY A 74 -15.98 -18.36 4.40
CA GLY A 74 -16.66 -17.22 5.02
C GLY A 74 -15.71 -16.39 5.88
N LEU A 75 -14.79 -17.03 6.61
CA LEU A 75 -13.77 -16.34 7.40
C LEU A 75 -12.78 -15.61 6.50
N LEU A 76 -12.34 -16.23 5.40
CA LEU A 76 -11.47 -15.57 4.42
C LEU A 76 -12.13 -14.34 3.81
N LEU A 77 -13.39 -14.44 3.40
CA LEU A 77 -14.14 -13.29 2.88
C LEU A 77 -14.28 -12.19 3.94
N PHE A 78 -14.60 -12.54 5.17
CA PHE A 78 -14.67 -11.58 6.27
C PHE A 78 -13.33 -10.86 6.48
N LEU A 79 -12.22 -11.60 6.55
CA LEU A 79 -10.88 -11.03 6.70
C LEU A 79 -10.47 -10.15 5.52
N MET A 80 -10.93 -10.45 4.31
CA MET A 80 -10.68 -9.65 3.12
C MET A 80 -11.39 -8.28 3.17
N PHE A 81 -12.62 -8.24 3.71
CA PHE A 81 -13.40 -7.00 3.84
C PHE A 81 -13.13 -6.25 5.14
N LEU A 82 -12.65 -6.91 6.17
CA LEU A 82 -12.41 -6.32 7.49
C LEU A 82 -11.49 -5.09 7.47
N PRO A 83 -10.36 -5.06 6.73
CA PRO A 83 -9.52 -3.86 6.63
C PRO A 83 -10.29 -2.66 6.06
N LEU A 84 -11.13 -2.88 5.06
CA LEU A 84 -11.93 -1.80 4.45
C LEU A 84 -12.94 -1.23 5.45
N LEU A 85 -13.57 -2.10 6.25
CA LEU A 85 -14.48 -1.67 7.32
C LEU A 85 -13.75 -0.90 8.42
N LEU A 86 -12.51 -1.28 8.73
CA LEU A 86 -11.68 -0.63 9.75
C LEU A 86 -11.08 0.72 9.31
N LEU A 87 -10.95 0.96 8.00
CA LEU A 87 -10.48 2.25 7.49
C LEU A 87 -11.39 3.42 7.91
N TRP A 88 -12.70 3.21 7.96
CA TRP A 88 -13.64 4.27 8.30
C TRP A 88 -13.52 4.72 9.76
N PRO A 89 -13.64 3.85 10.80
CA PRO A 89 -13.37 4.29 12.17
C PRO A 89 -11.94 4.77 12.37
N LEU A 90 -10.96 4.20 11.69
CA LEU A 90 -9.57 4.65 11.76
C LEU A 90 -9.42 6.10 11.28
N HIS A 91 -10.11 6.48 10.19
CA HIS A 91 -10.12 7.85 9.69
C HIS A 91 -10.83 8.82 10.66
N ILE A 92 -11.96 8.42 11.25
CA ILE A 92 -12.72 9.25 12.21
C ILE A 92 -11.95 9.47 13.52
N TYR A 93 -11.29 8.41 14.02
CA TYR A 93 -10.60 8.42 15.32
C TYR A 93 -9.09 8.64 15.22
N GLN A 94 -8.55 9.01 14.05
CA GLN A 94 -7.10 9.18 13.82
C GLN A 94 -6.40 10.14 14.78
N GLN A 95 -7.11 11.14 15.34
CA GLN A 95 -6.58 12.12 16.28
C GLN A 95 -6.90 11.80 17.75
N LYS A 96 -7.71 10.77 18.04
CA LYS A 96 -8.17 10.47 19.41
C LYS A 96 -7.33 9.35 20.04
N HIS A 97 -6.43 9.72 20.95
CA HIS A 97 -5.72 8.77 21.82
C HIS A 97 -6.64 8.17 22.89
N PRO A 98 -6.54 6.86 23.22
CA PRO A 98 -5.69 5.81 22.62
C PRO A 98 -6.34 5.06 21.45
N LEU A 99 -7.57 5.41 21.07
CA LEU A 99 -8.38 4.68 20.08
C LEU A 99 -7.72 4.58 18.71
N ASN A 100 -6.98 5.62 18.31
CA ASN A 100 -6.25 5.63 17.04
C ASN A 100 -5.25 4.46 16.92
N PHE A 101 -4.50 4.14 17.96
CA PHE A 101 -3.56 3.01 17.96
C PHE A 101 -4.28 1.66 18.05
N VAL A 102 -5.42 1.58 18.73
CA VAL A 102 -6.23 0.36 18.78
C VAL A 102 -6.76 0.01 17.39
N PHE A 103 -7.39 0.98 16.70
CA PHE A 103 -7.88 0.76 15.33
C PHE A 103 -6.75 0.49 14.35
N LEU A 104 -5.61 1.18 14.49
CA LEU A 104 -4.43 0.93 13.68
C LEU A 104 -3.89 -0.50 13.88
N GLY A 105 -3.83 -0.96 15.12
CA GLY A 105 -3.42 -2.32 15.46
C GLY A 105 -4.36 -3.38 14.86
N LEU A 106 -5.67 -3.21 15.02
CA LEU A 106 -6.68 -4.11 14.43
C LEU A 106 -6.61 -4.13 12.91
N PHE A 107 -6.45 -2.95 12.29
CA PHE A 107 -6.27 -2.81 10.85
C PHE A 107 -5.02 -3.56 10.37
N THR A 108 -3.89 -3.34 11.03
CA THR A 108 -2.63 -4.02 10.70
C THR A 108 -2.73 -5.53 10.90
N LEU A 109 -3.35 -6.01 11.98
CA LEU A 109 -3.56 -7.43 12.24
C LEU A 109 -4.42 -8.09 11.14
N SER A 110 -5.52 -7.44 10.73
CA SER A 110 -6.39 -7.98 9.69
C SER A 110 -5.68 -8.12 8.34
N LEU A 111 -4.88 -7.13 7.95
CA LEU A 111 -4.05 -7.21 6.75
C LEU A 111 -2.94 -8.24 6.88
N SER A 112 -2.31 -8.35 8.06
CA SER A 112 -1.24 -9.32 8.32
C SER A 112 -1.69 -10.77 8.14
N LEU A 113 -2.92 -11.10 8.56
CA LEU A 113 -3.51 -12.43 8.32
C LEU A 113 -3.74 -12.68 6.83
N THR A 114 -4.22 -11.70 6.09
CA THR A 114 -4.41 -11.81 4.63
C THR A 114 -3.08 -12.01 3.90
N VAL A 115 -2.03 -11.29 4.31
CA VAL A 115 -0.66 -11.48 3.79
C VAL A 115 -0.14 -12.86 4.16
N GLY A 116 -0.34 -13.30 5.40
CA GLY A 116 0.06 -14.62 5.89
C GLY A 116 -0.53 -15.76 5.07
N VAL A 117 -1.83 -15.69 4.75
CA VAL A 117 -2.50 -16.67 3.86
C VAL A 117 -1.90 -16.63 2.45
N SER A 118 -1.58 -15.45 1.92
CA SER A 118 -0.96 -15.31 0.61
C SER A 118 0.45 -15.93 0.58
N CYS A 119 1.25 -15.70 1.61
CA CYS A 119 2.59 -16.28 1.77
C CYS A 119 2.53 -17.80 2.00
N ALA A 120 1.58 -18.29 2.80
CA ALA A 120 1.41 -19.72 3.07
C ALA A 120 1.00 -20.54 1.82
N ASN A 121 0.50 -19.87 0.78
CA ASN A 121 0.16 -20.46 -0.52
C ASN A 121 1.30 -20.34 -1.57
N THR A 122 2.48 -19.89 -1.15
CA THR A 122 3.61 -19.57 -2.04
C THR A 122 4.87 -20.21 -1.47
N ASP A 123 5.77 -20.66 -2.34
CA ASP A 123 7.07 -21.16 -1.92
C ASP A 123 7.84 -20.12 -1.12
N GLY A 124 8.49 -20.52 -0.02
CA GLY A 124 9.24 -19.61 0.86
C GLY A 124 10.37 -18.87 0.16
N ARG A 125 10.98 -19.48 -0.88
CA ARG A 125 12.00 -18.84 -1.71
C ARG A 125 11.40 -17.64 -2.49
N ILE A 126 10.23 -17.83 -3.09
CA ILE A 126 9.52 -16.78 -3.84
C ILE A 126 9.10 -15.63 -2.90
N VAL A 127 8.66 -15.98 -1.68
CA VAL A 127 8.34 -14.96 -0.65
C VAL A 127 9.56 -14.12 -0.29
N LEU A 128 10.71 -14.75 -0.12
CA LEU A 128 11.97 -14.06 0.18
C LEU A 128 12.41 -13.16 -0.98
N GLU A 129 12.33 -13.64 -2.21
CA GLU A 129 12.62 -12.85 -3.42
C GLU A 129 11.69 -11.63 -3.51
N ALA A 130 10.40 -11.79 -3.27
CA ALA A 130 9.43 -10.70 -3.24
C ALA A 130 9.76 -9.66 -2.15
N LEU A 131 10.16 -10.10 -0.95
CA LEU A 131 10.57 -9.21 0.15
C LEU A 131 11.80 -8.38 -0.21
N ILE A 132 12.83 -9.01 -0.79
CA ILE A 132 14.07 -8.33 -1.19
C ILE A 132 13.77 -7.29 -2.28
N LEU A 133 13.01 -7.67 -3.32
CA LEU A 133 12.64 -6.77 -4.41
C LEU A 133 11.82 -5.58 -3.90
N THR A 134 10.78 -5.84 -3.11
CA THR A 134 9.93 -4.78 -2.54
C THR A 134 10.75 -3.82 -1.69
N SER A 135 11.57 -4.35 -0.78
CA SER A 135 12.41 -3.53 0.09
C SER A 135 13.38 -2.65 -0.71
N SER A 136 13.98 -3.21 -1.76
CA SER A 136 14.91 -2.48 -2.64
C SER A 136 14.19 -1.34 -3.36
N VAL A 137 13.00 -1.60 -3.93
CA VAL A 137 12.20 -0.57 -4.62
C VAL A 137 11.75 0.52 -3.65
N VAL A 138 11.22 0.15 -2.48
CA VAL A 138 10.78 1.11 -1.45
C VAL A 138 11.92 2.01 -1.00
N CYS A 139 13.08 1.44 -0.66
CA CYS A 139 14.25 2.22 -0.25
C CYS A 139 14.73 3.16 -1.35
N ALA A 140 14.81 2.68 -2.59
CA ALA A 140 15.26 3.49 -3.73
C ALA A 140 14.28 4.65 -4.01
N LEU A 141 12.98 4.38 -4.06
CA LEU A 141 11.96 5.40 -4.34
C LEU A 141 11.83 6.42 -3.21
N THR A 142 11.85 5.97 -1.96
CA THR A 142 11.84 6.85 -0.79
C THR A 142 13.07 7.76 -0.81
N GLY A 143 14.27 7.21 -0.97
CA GLY A 143 15.50 8.00 -1.07
C GLY A 143 15.48 8.99 -2.23
N TYR A 144 15.00 8.57 -3.41
CA TYR A 144 14.81 9.45 -4.56
C TYR A 144 13.84 10.60 -4.25
N THR A 145 12.72 10.33 -3.58
CA THR A 145 11.72 11.35 -3.27
C THR A 145 12.26 12.40 -2.30
N PHE A 146 13.01 11.98 -1.27
CA PHE A 146 13.69 12.92 -0.37
C PHE A 146 14.71 13.78 -1.12
N TRP A 147 15.51 13.18 -1.98
CA TRP A 147 16.48 13.93 -2.79
C TRP A 147 15.77 14.90 -3.75
N ALA A 148 14.73 14.48 -4.42
CA ALA A 148 13.97 15.30 -5.35
C ALA A 148 13.23 16.46 -4.65
N SER A 149 12.67 16.23 -3.46
CA SER A 149 12.04 17.26 -2.63
C SER A 149 13.04 18.35 -2.23
N LYS A 150 14.28 17.99 -1.85
CA LYS A 150 15.37 18.95 -1.59
C LYS A 150 15.70 19.81 -2.83
N LYS A 151 15.53 19.26 -4.04
CA LYS A 151 15.72 19.99 -5.30
C LYS A 151 14.49 20.80 -5.73
N GLY A 152 13.45 20.88 -4.90
CA GLY A 152 12.24 21.61 -5.20
C GLY A 152 11.33 20.96 -6.27
N LYS A 153 11.55 19.69 -6.59
CA LYS A 153 10.65 18.97 -7.51
C LYS A 153 9.29 18.74 -6.83
N ASP A 154 8.25 18.72 -7.65
CA ASP A 154 6.85 18.49 -7.22
C ASP A 154 6.24 17.34 -8.02
N PHE A 155 5.68 16.38 -7.31
CA PHE A 155 5.03 15.19 -7.87
C PHE A 155 3.50 15.24 -7.75
N SER A 156 2.92 16.40 -7.44
CA SER A 156 1.47 16.60 -7.28
C SER A 156 0.65 16.13 -8.46
N TYR A 157 1.20 16.24 -9.66
CA TYR A 157 0.55 15.82 -10.91
C TYR A 157 0.36 14.30 -10.99
N LEU A 158 1.08 13.51 -10.19
CA LEU A 158 0.89 12.06 -10.14
C LEU A 158 -0.44 11.67 -9.49
N GLY A 159 -0.97 12.46 -8.55
CA GLY A 159 -2.19 12.14 -7.82
C GLY A 159 -3.37 11.72 -8.70
N PRO A 160 -3.85 12.56 -9.64
CA PRO A 160 -4.94 12.20 -10.53
C PRO A 160 -4.65 10.98 -11.43
N ILE A 161 -3.40 10.82 -11.88
CA ILE A 161 -2.97 9.71 -12.73
C ILE A 161 -3.01 8.39 -11.95
N LEU A 162 -2.45 8.39 -10.74
CA LEU A 162 -2.43 7.22 -9.86
C LEU A 162 -3.84 6.83 -9.41
N PHE A 163 -4.68 7.82 -9.06
CA PHE A 163 -6.07 7.58 -8.70
C PHE A 163 -6.85 6.91 -9.84
N THR A 164 -6.71 7.43 -11.07
CA THR A 164 -7.33 6.83 -12.25
C THR A 164 -6.81 5.41 -12.48
N GLY A 165 -5.50 5.20 -12.38
CA GLY A 165 -4.89 3.89 -12.50
C GLY A 165 -5.41 2.90 -11.45
N LEU A 166 -5.57 3.32 -10.21
CA LEU A 166 -6.12 2.51 -9.13
C LEU A 166 -7.57 2.10 -9.40
N ILE A 167 -8.41 3.04 -9.87
CA ILE A 167 -9.80 2.73 -10.25
C ILE A 167 -9.83 1.68 -11.37
N VAL A 168 -8.99 1.84 -12.40
CA VAL A 168 -8.89 0.86 -13.49
C VAL A 168 -8.48 -0.51 -12.95
N LEU A 169 -7.48 -0.59 -12.05
CA LEU A 169 -7.08 -1.85 -11.42
C LEU A 169 -8.21 -2.49 -10.62
N ILE A 170 -8.95 -1.73 -9.84
CA ILE A 170 -10.08 -2.23 -9.06
C ILE A 170 -11.18 -2.75 -9.98
N MET A 171 -11.58 -1.97 -10.98
CA MET A 171 -12.65 -2.34 -11.92
C MET A 171 -12.30 -3.61 -12.70
N THR A 172 -11.05 -3.73 -13.20
CA THR A 172 -10.61 -4.93 -13.90
C THR A 172 -10.54 -6.14 -12.98
N SER A 173 -10.15 -5.98 -11.72
CA SER A 173 -10.18 -7.05 -10.71
C SER A 173 -11.61 -7.55 -10.45
N PHE A 174 -12.57 -6.64 -10.27
CA PHE A 174 -14.00 -6.99 -10.11
C PHE A 174 -14.55 -7.71 -11.32
N MET A 175 -14.24 -7.26 -12.53
CA MET A 175 -14.65 -7.92 -13.76
C MET A 175 -14.12 -9.35 -13.84
N GLN A 176 -12.84 -9.58 -13.51
CA GLN A 176 -12.23 -10.92 -13.53
C GLN A 176 -12.92 -11.86 -12.54
N VAL A 177 -13.13 -11.42 -11.29
CA VAL A 177 -13.79 -12.24 -10.26
C VAL A 177 -15.27 -12.48 -10.57
N GLY A 178 -16.01 -11.45 -11.00
CA GLY A 178 -17.44 -11.55 -11.32
C GLY A 178 -17.72 -12.46 -12.51
N LEU A 179 -16.91 -12.41 -13.55
CA LEU A 179 -17.04 -13.26 -14.73
C LEU A 179 -16.70 -14.72 -14.43
N PHE A 180 -15.64 -14.95 -13.63
CA PHE A 180 -15.21 -16.30 -13.25
C PHE A 180 -16.25 -17.03 -12.39
N ASN A 181 -16.81 -16.38 -11.36
CA ASN A 181 -17.85 -16.96 -10.50
C ASN A 181 -19.16 -17.24 -11.25
N ARG A 182 -19.50 -16.41 -12.22
CA ARG A 182 -20.73 -16.58 -13.00
C ARG A 182 -20.66 -17.72 -14.00
N MET A 183 -19.48 -18.02 -14.53
CA MET A 183 -19.27 -19.18 -15.41
C MET A 183 -19.42 -20.51 -14.67
N TYR A 184 -19.06 -20.58 -13.38
CA TYR A 184 -19.05 -21.83 -12.61
C TYR A 184 -20.41 -22.23 -12.05
N ASN A 185 -21.31 -21.29 -11.76
CA ASN A 185 -22.50 -21.51 -10.94
C ASN A 185 -23.85 -21.44 -11.68
N MET A 186 -23.91 -21.56 -13.01
CA MET A 186 -25.19 -21.45 -13.73
C MET A 186 -25.92 -22.78 -13.95
N PRO A 187 -27.22 -22.89 -13.58
CA PRO A 187 -28.03 -24.06 -13.85
C PRO A 187 -28.30 -24.24 -15.35
N THR A 188 -28.37 -25.48 -15.79
CA THR A 188 -28.56 -25.92 -17.17
C THR A 188 -30.02 -25.86 -17.62
N THR A 189 -30.63 -24.68 -17.73
CA THR A 189 -31.96 -24.52 -18.34
C THR A 189 -31.84 -24.00 -19.80
N PRO A 190 -32.82 -24.32 -20.71
CA PRO A 190 -32.75 -23.89 -22.12
C PRO A 190 -32.61 -22.38 -22.32
N LEU A 191 -33.25 -21.58 -21.46
CA LEU A 191 -33.13 -20.12 -21.45
C LEU A 191 -31.73 -19.68 -20.97
N ALA A 192 -31.12 -20.47 -20.09
CA ALA A 192 -29.73 -20.27 -19.64
C ALA A 192 -28.72 -20.55 -20.75
N CYS A 193 -29.05 -21.37 -21.76
CA CYS A 193 -28.19 -21.65 -22.88
C CYS A 193 -27.95 -20.42 -23.76
N PHE A 194 -29.02 -19.65 -24.05
CA PHE A 194 -28.92 -18.40 -24.82
C PHE A 194 -28.17 -17.32 -24.03
N HIS A 195 -28.43 -17.23 -22.74
CA HIS A 195 -27.69 -16.33 -21.85
C HIS A 195 -26.21 -16.73 -21.69
N LYS A 196 -25.92 -18.04 -21.65
CA LYS A 196 -24.54 -18.57 -21.71
C LYS A 196 -23.82 -18.18 -23.00
N LEU A 197 -24.53 -18.23 -24.14
CA LEU A 197 -23.92 -17.86 -25.43
C LEU A 197 -23.54 -16.38 -25.49
N ILE A 198 -24.43 -15.49 -25.03
CA ILE A 198 -24.15 -14.05 -24.91
C ILE A 198 -23.01 -13.82 -23.92
N GLN A 199 -22.99 -14.53 -22.81
CA GLN A 199 -22.00 -14.41 -21.78
C GLN A 199 -20.62 -14.94 -22.26
N ILE A 200 -20.58 -16.08 -22.96
CA ILE A 200 -19.36 -16.61 -23.61
C ILE A 200 -18.82 -15.60 -24.63
N PHE A 201 -19.68 -15.01 -25.45
CA PHE A 201 -19.29 -13.97 -26.41
C PHE A 201 -18.73 -12.75 -25.70
N PHE A 202 -19.39 -12.28 -24.64
CA PHE A 202 -18.91 -11.15 -23.81
C PHE A 202 -17.59 -11.46 -23.11
N VAL A 203 -17.46 -12.67 -22.54
CA VAL A 203 -16.21 -13.15 -21.90
C VAL A 203 -15.09 -13.30 -22.93
N MET A 204 -15.38 -13.87 -24.13
CA MET A 204 -14.39 -13.95 -25.22
C MET A 204 -13.94 -12.56 -25.69
N THR A 205 -14.87 -11.62 -25.81
CA THR A 205 -14.53 -10.24 -26.19
C THR A 205 -13.70 -9.56 -25.13
N MET A 206 -14.01 -9.78 -23.85
CA MET A 206 -13.22 -9.27 -22.71
C MET A 206 -11.87 -9.98 -22.58
N GLN A 207 -11.79 -11.28 -22.85
CA GLN A 207 -10.54 -12.03 -22.90
C GLN A 207 -9.62 -11.60 -24.05
N MET A 208 -10.21 -11.15 -25.17
CA MET A 208 -9.44 -10.59 -26.28
C MET A 208 -8.82 -9.23 -25.93
N MET A 209 -9.51 -8.44 -25.08
CA MET A 209 -9.00 -7.19 -24.54
C MET A 209 -8.11 -7.40 -23.29
N PHE A 210 -8.43 -8.40 -22.46
CA PHE A 210 -7.73 -8.72 -21.21
C PHE A 210 -7.53 -10.24 -21.10
N PRO A 211 -6.53 -10.82 -21.75
CA PRO A 211 -6.34 -12.26 -21.78
C PRO A 211 -6.17 -12.81 -20.35
N VAL A 212 -7.02 -13.76 -19.96
CA VAL A 212 -6.95 -14.46 -18.68
C VAL A 212 -5.93 -15.60 -18.83
N GLY A 213 -4.68 -15.36 -18.50
CA GLY A 213 -3.61 -16.32 -18.60
C GLY A 213 -2.34 -15.85 -17.88
N PRO A 214 -1.29 -16.64 -17.82
CA PRO A 214 -0.03 -16.25 -17.17
C PRO A 214 0.50 -14.92 -17.66
N THR A 215 0.43 -14.66 -18.96
CA THR A 215 0.87 -13.41 -19.59
C THR A 215 0.04 -12.21 -19.12
N SER A 216 -1.27 -12.37 -18.95
CA SER A 216 -2.14 -11.28 -18.49
C SER A 216 -1.89 -10.94 -17.01
N VAL A 217 -1.64 -11.95 -16.18
CA VAL A 217 -1.26 -11.75 -14.78
C VAL A 217 0.07 -11.01 -14.68
N ALA A 218 1.03 -11.32 -15.55
CA ALA A 218 2.32 -10.64 -15.59
C ALA A 218 2.17 -9.16 -16.03
N ILE A 219 1.40 -8.89 -17.10
CA ILE A 219 1.15 -7.53 -17.59
C ILE A 219 0.40 -6.71 -16.53
N TYR A 220 -0.68 -7.27 -15.99
CA TYR A 220 -1.50 -6.61 -14.96
C TYR A 220 -0.71 -6.36 -13.69
N GLY A 221 0.09 -7.33 -13.25
CA GLY A 221 1.00 -7.20 -12.12
C GLY A 221 2.06 -6.13 -12.36
N GLY A 222 2.64 -6.08 -13.56
CA GLY A 222 3.60 -5.04 -13.94
C GLY A 222 3.01 -3.62 -13.87
N ILE A 223 1.81 -3.43 -14.42
CA ILE A 223 1.08 -2.15 -14.33
C ILE A 223 0.77 -1.80 -12.88
N ALA A 224 0.29 -2.76 -12.09
CA ALA A 224 -0.01 -2.56 -10.67
C ALA A 224 1.26 -2.20 -9.88
N ALA A 225 2.38 -2.86 -10.13
CA ALA A 225 3.66 -2.54 -9.49
C ALA A 225 4.13 -1.10 -9.82
N ILE A 226 3.96 -0.64 -11.06
CA ILE A 226 4.27 0.75 -11.45
C ILE A 226 3.36 1.73 -10.71
N ILE A 227 2.06 1.45 -10.60
CA ILE A 227 1.09 2.32 -9.92
C ILE A 227 1.43 2.40 -8.43
N PHE A 228 1.65 1.29 -7.72
CA PHE A 228 2.01 1.31 -6.30
C PHE A 228 3.39 1.91 -6.05
N SER A 229 4.35 1.73 -6.95
CA SER A 229 5.62 2.45 -6.90
C SER A 229 5.44 3.96 -7.04
N GLY A 230 4.53 4.40 -7.90
CA GLY A 230 4.15 5.80 -8.04
C GLY A 230 3.49 6.35 -6.78
N TYR A 231 2.62 5.57 -6.12
CA TYR A 231 2.02 5.94 -4.83
C TYR A 231 3.07 6.10 -3.73
N ILE A 232 4.09 5.25 -3.65
CA ILE A 232 5.19 5.42 -2.69
C ILE A 232 5.87 6.78 -2.86
N VAL A 233 6.14 7.21 -4.10
CA VAL A 233 6.72 8.54 -4.38
C VAL A 233 5.76 9.65 -3.98
N TYR A 234 4.50 9.56 -4.39
CA TYR A 234 3.48 10.57 -4.14
C TYR A 234 3.17 10.73 -2.63
N ASP A 235 3.00 9.62 -1.91
CA ASP A 235 2.67 9.66 -0.48
C ASP A 235 3.89 10.00 0.39
N THR A 236 5.10 9.64 -0.04
CA THR A 236 6.34 10.16 0.58
C THR A 236 6.47 11.67 0.38
N GLU A 237 6.11 12.21 -0.78
CA GLU A 237 6.09 13.67 -0.98
C GLU A 237 5.02 14.35 -0.12
N ASN A 238 3.82 13.78 -0.04
CA ASN A 238 2.74 14.27 0.82
C ASN A 238 3.19 14.29 2.29
N LEU A 239 3.92 13.25 2.74
CA LEU A 239 4.53 13.21 4.07
C LEU A 239 5.53 14.34 4.29
N ILE A 240 6.35 14.66 3.28
CA ILE A 240 7.36 15.70 3.37
C ILE A 240 6.74 17.10 3.33
N LYS A 241 5.69 17.33 2.52
CA LYS A 241 5.21 18.68 2.20
C LYS A 241 3.79 19.01 2.69
N ARG A 242 2.87 18.04 2.76
CA ARG A 242 1.43 18.29 2.82
C ARG A 242 0.72 17.86 4.07
N PHE A 243 1.00 16.65 4.59
CA PHE A 243 0.34 16.16 5.80
C PHE A 243 0.55 17.12 6.98
N THR A 244 -0.50 17.35 7.76
CA THR A 244 -0.42 18.06 9.03
C THR A 244 0.22 17.18 10.10
N TYR A 245 0.78 17.78 11.15
CA TYR A 245 1.48 17.06 12.22
C TYR A 245 0.59 16.10 13.01
N ASP A 246 -0.74 16.30 12.96
CA ASP A 246 -1.73 15.46 13.64
C ASP A 246 -2.18 14.25 12.80
N GLU A 247 -1.87 14.24 11.50
CA GLU A 247 -2.26 13.17 10.57
C GLU A 247 -1.26 12.01 10.48
N TYR A 248 -0.41 11.82 11.50
CA TYR A 248 0.65 10.81 11.50
C TYR A 248 0.12 9.37 11.37
N ILE A 249 -1.08 9.08 11.88
CA ILE A 249 -1.73 7.78 11.72
C ILE A 249 -2.09 7.54 10.25
N TRP A 250 -2.77 8.53 9.64
CA TRP A 250 -3.20 8.40 8.25
C TRP A 250 -2.00 8.31 7.29
N ALA A 251 -0.99 9.15 7.49
CA ALA A 251 0.25 9.11 6.71
C ALA A 251 0.98 7.76 6.82
N SER A 252 0.97 7.10 7.99
CA SER A 252 1.55 5.76 8.13
C SER A 252 0.71 4.69 7.46
N VAL A 253 -0.63 4.81 7.50
CA VAL A 253 -1.54 3.86 6.84
C VAL A 253 -1.41 3.89 5.32
N THR A 254 -1.34 5.07 4.70
CA THR A 254 -1.18 5.19 3.25
C THR A 254 0.12 4.56 2.78
N LEU A 255 1.25 4.92 3.37
CA LEU A 255 2.56 4.31 3.05
C LEU A 255 2.59 2.79 3.31
N TYR A 256 1.96 2.33 4.41
CA TYR A 256 1.88 0.91 4.71
C TYR A 256 1.10 0.15 3.64
N LEU A 257 -0.04 0.69 3.18
CA LEU A 257 -0.84 0.08 2.11
C LEU A 257 -0.08 0.03 0.79
N ASP A 258 0.66 1.07 0.44
CA ASP A 258 1.45 1.10 -0.79
C ASP A 258 2.53 0.02 -0.80
N ILE A 259 3.27 -0.10 0.30
CA ILE A 259 4.31 -1.13 0.47
C ILE A 259 3.71 -2.53 0.41
N LEU A 260 2.59 -2.75 1.10
CA LEU A 260 1.91 -4.05 1.17
C LEU A 260 1.35 -4.47 -0.19
N ASN A 261 0.69 -3.54 -0.90
CA ASN A 261 0.15 -3.81 -2.23
C ASN A 261 1.26 -4.07 -3.25
N LEU A 262 2.37 -3.33 -3.17
CA LEU A 262 3.54 -3.58 -3.99
C LEU A 262 4.12 -4.98 -3.72
N PHE A 263 4.29 -5.35 -2.44
CA PHE A 263 4.75 -6.68 -2.04
C PHE A 263 3.84 -7.80 -2.59
N LEU A 264 2.53 -7.70 -2.36
CA LEU A 264 1.57 -8.70 -2.83
C LEU A 264 1.52 -8.80 -4.36
N THR A 265 1.73 -7.68 -5.04
CA THR A 265 1.79 -7.64 -6.51
C THR A 265 3.03 -8.36 -7.02
N ILE A 266 4.21 -8.07 -6.47
CA ILE A 266 5.47 -8.72 -6.82
C ILE A 266 5.40 -10.21 -6.48
N LEU A 267 4.90 -10.57 -5.30
CA LEU A 267 4.72 -11.97 -4.87
C LEU A 267 3.86 -12.76 -5.87
N ARG A 268 2.74 -12.16 -6.32
CA ARG A 268 1.85 -12.79 -7.31
C ARG A 268 2.54 -12.97 -8.65
N MET A 269 3.30 -11.98 -9.11
CA MET A 269 4.04 -12.05 -10.37
C MET A 269 5.10 -13.15 -10.36
N LEU A 270 5.92 -13.21 -9.30
CA LEU A 270 6.97 -14.22 -9.16
C LEU A 270 6.37 -15.63 -9.08
N ARG A 271 5.31 -15.81 -8.28
CA ARG A 271 4.61 -17.11 -8.20
C ARG A 271 4.08 -17.60 -9.53
N GLN A 272 3.63 -16.69 -10.41
CA GLN A 272 3.13 -17.06 -11.72
C GLN A 272 4.26 -17.42 -12.71
N GLY A 273 5.45 -16.85 -12.51
CA GLY A 273 6.62 -17.16 -13.36
C GLY A 273 7.27 -18.50 -13.05
N ASP A 274 7.00 -19.07 -11.87
CA ASP A 274 7.58 -20.35 -11.41
C ASP A 274 6.67 -21.56 -11.76
N ASN A 275 5.42 -21.32 -12.21
CA ASN A 275 4.47 -22.33 -12.71
C ASN A 275 4.53 -22.45 -14.24
#